data_f69b7ab261334303a2cda863bf7ebcac
#
_entry.id   f69b7ab261334303a2cda863bf7ebcac
#
_cell.length_a   1.000
_cell.length_b   1.000
_cell.length_c   1.000
_cell.angle_alpha   90.00
_cell.angle_beta   90.00
_cell.angle_gamma   90.00
#
_symmetry.space_group_name_H-M   'P 1'
#
loop_
_entity.id
_entity.type
_entity.pdbx_description
1 polymer ?
#
loop_
_entity_poly.entity_id
_entity_poly.type
_entity_poly.pdbx_seq_one_letter_code
_entity_poly.pdbx_strand_id
1 'polypeptide(L)'
;MKIRNWSKFQHFKNKNSMIWFKVYGRDILNDPDWHELNDLQKSTLFELWCLASEKNGALPDNRKIAFRLHKDISFVNNILKELSLWLEEDNMIDV
;
A
#
# COMPACT_ATOMS: atom_id res chain seq x y z
N MET A 1 7.72 -3.78 5.03
CA MET A 1 7.01 -3.68 3.74
C MET A 1 6.49 -2.26 3.56
N LYS A 2 6.47 -1.80 2.36
CA LYS A 2 5.99 -0.45 2.08
C LYS A 2 5.35 -0.42 0.69
N ILE A 3 4.61 0.66 0.45
CA ILE A 3 3.99 0.88 -0.86
C ILE A 3 5.07 1.28 -1.86
N ARG A 4 5.08 0.62 -3.00
CA ARG A 4 6.05 0.89 -4.05
C ARG A 4 5.87 2.30 -4.60
N ASN A 5 6.96 2.99 -4.81
CA ASN A 5 6.99 4.34 -5.39
C ASN A 5 6.26 5.40 -4.58
N TRP A 6 6.07 5.17 -3.28
CA TRP A 6 5.35 6.13 -2.45
C TRP A 6 5.94 7.53 -2.55
N SER A 7 7.24 7.67 -2.36
CA SER A 7 7.86 8.99 -2.34
C SER A 7 7.82 9.69 -3.70
N LYS A 8 7.69 8.92 -4.77
CA LYS A 8 7.58 9.50 -6.10
C LYS A 8 6.29 10.30 -6.26
N PHE A 9 5.22 9.86 -5.62
CA PHE A 9 3.91 10.48 -5.76
C PHE A 9 3.57 11.42 -4.62
N GLN A 10 4.23 11.28 -3.47
CA GLN A 10 3.95 12.11 -2.31
C GLN A 10 5.12 13.06 -2.09
N HIS A 11 4.88 14.34 -2.37
CA HIS A 11 5.95 15.35 -2.36
C HIS A 11 6.06 16.07 -1.04
N PHE A 12 5.70 15.42 0.04
CA PHE A 12 5.79 16.01 1.37
C PHE A 12 7.13 15.66 1.99
N LYS A 13 7.74 16.62 2.64
CA LYS A 13 9.01 16.45 3.31
C LYS A 13 8.79 16.30 4.80
N ASN A 14 9.58 15.45 5.42
CA ASN A 14 9.63 15.34 6.86
C ASN A 14 8.31 14.97 7.51
N LYS A 15 7.51 14.20 6.82
CA LYS A 15 6.21 13.81 7.35
C LYS A 15 6.26 12.39 7.85
N ASN A 16 6.05 12.23 9.13
CA ASN A 16 5.94 10.90 9.73
C ASN A 16 4.54 10.33 9.56
N SER A 17 3.54 11.22 9.54
CA SER A 17 2.18 10.83 9.23
C SER A 17 1.53 11.94 8.45
N MET A 18 0.50 11.58 7.72
CA MET A 18 -0.18 12.50 6.83
C MET A 18 -1.66 12.49 7.12
N ILE A 19 -2.29 13.68 7.10
CA ILE A 19 -3.73 13.77 7.23
C ILE A 19 -4.39 13.32 5.93
N TRP A 20 -3.71 13.52 4.81
CA TRP A 20 -4.20 13.13 3.50
C TRP A 20 -3.02 12.71 2.65
N PHE A 21 -3.29 12.05 1.55
CA PHE A 21 -2.27 11.70 0.57
C PHE A 21 -2.84 11.88 -0.83
N LYS A 22 -1.94 11.97 -1.81
CA LYS A 22 -2.35 12.22 -3.19
C LYS A 22 -2.67 10.92 -3.90
N VAL A 23 -3.74 10.94 -4.68
CA VAL A 23 -4.10 9.85 -5.58
C VAL A 23 -4.16 10.45 -6.99
N TYR A 24 -3.35 9.90 -7.88
CA TYR A 24 -3.29 10.40 -9.26
C TYR A 24 -4.28 9.60 -10.10
N GLY A 25 -5.52 10.10 -10.13
CA GLY A 25 -6.61 9.37 -10.75
C GLY A 25 -6.38 9.02 -12.20
N ARG A 26 -5.81 9.95 -12.97
CA ARG A 26 -5.53 9.67 -14.38
C ARG A 26 -4.54 8.53 -14.53
N ASP A 27 -3.50 8.54 -13.72
CA ASP A 27 -2.48 7.49 -13.80
C ASP A 27 -3.08 6.13 -13.45
N ILE A 28 -3.96 6.09 -12.45
CA ILE A 28 -4.62 4.85 -12.07
C ILE A 28 -5.47 4.33 -13.22
N LEU A 29 -6.30 5.17 -13.81
CA LEU A 29 -7.21 4.74 -14.87
C LEU A 29 -6.45 4.32 -16.14
N ASN A 30 -5.25 4.83 -16.33
CA ASN A 30 -4.43 4.49 -17.50
C ASN A 30 -3.44 3.37 -17.21
N ASP A 31 -3.43 2.82 -16.00
CA ASP A 31 -2.47 1.79 -15.62
C ASP A 31 -3.06 0.41 -15.88
N PRO A 32 -2.49 -0.35 -16.84
CA PRO A 32 -3.02 -1.69 -17.11
C PRO A 32 -2.92 -2.62 -15.91
N ASP A 33 -1.92 -2.43 -15.05
CA ASP A 33 -1.79 -3.28 -13.87
C ASP A 33 -2.94 -3.05 -12.89
N TRP A 34 -3.43 -1.81 -12.79
CA TRP A 34 -4.60 -1.53 -11.97
C TRP A 34 -5.82 -2.28 -12.49
N HIS A 35 -6.01 -2.29 -13.80
CA HIS A 35 -7.17 -2.92 -14.40
C HIS A 35 -7.13 -4.45 -14.35
N GLU A 36 -5.94 -5.03 -14.08
CA GLU A 36 -5.83 -6.45 -13.86
C GLU A 36 -6.36 -6.88 -12.50
N LEU A 37 -6.50 -5.96 -11.59
CA LEU A 37 -6.98 -6.25 -10.25
C LEU A 37 -8.50 -6.43 -10.24
N ASN A 38 -8.98 -7.35 -9.42
CA ASN A 38 -10.41 -7.44 -9.18
C ASN A 38 -10.84 -6.40 -8.13
N ASP A 39 -12.15 -6.31 -7.88
CA ASP A 39 -12.66 -5.27 -7.01
C ASP A 39 -12.15 -5.38 -5.58
N LEU A 40 -12.04 -6.60 -5.07
CA LEU A 40 -11.54 -6.80 -3.71
C LEU A 40 -10.07 -6.39 -3.61
N GLN A 41 -9.27 -6.74 -4.62
CA GLN A 41 -7.88 -6.34 -4.64
C GLN A 41 -7.73 -4.83 -4.71
N LYS A 42 -8.55 -4.18 -5.54
CA LYS A 42 -8.51 -2.72 -5.66
C LYS A 42 -8.88 -2.04 -4.35
N SER A 43 -9.96 -2.48 -3.73
CA SER A 43 -10.39 -1.85 -2.47
C SER A 43 -9.37 -2.09 -1.36
N THR A 44 -8.79 -3.28 -1.30
CA THR A 44 -7.79 -3.57 -0.30
C THR A 44 -6.53 -2.76 -0.53
N LEU A 45 -6.10 -2.63 -1.78
CA LEU A 45 -4.94 -1.82 -2.09
C LEU A 45 -5.16 -0.37 -1.66
N PHE A 46 -6.35 0.16 -1.90
CA PHE A 46 -6.67 1.52 -1.48
C PHE A 46 -6.58 1.65 0.05
N GLU A 47 -7.10 0.68 0.78
CA GLU A 47 -7.02 0.70 2.23
C GLU A 47 -5.56 0.62 2.70
N LEU A 48 -4.73 -0.15 1.99
CA LEU A 48 -3.31 -0.20 2.32
C LEU A 48 -2.64 1.15 2.09
N TRP A 49 -3.02 1.86 1.04
CA TRP A 49 -2.51 3.21 0.83
C TRP A 49 -2.91 4.13 1.99
N CYS A 50 -4.16 4.02 2.45
CA CYS A 50 -4.61 4.82 3.58
C CYS A 50 -3.77 4.51 4.83
N LEU A 51 -3.54 3.23 5.09
CA LEU A 51 -2.77 2.83 6.25
C LEU A 51 -1.31 3.29 6.13
N ALA A 52 -0.74 3.14 4.94
CA ALA A 52 0.64 3.53 4.70
C ALA A 52 0.85 5.04 4.86
N SER A 53 -0.19 5.83 4.60
CA SER A 53 -0.06 7.28 4.73
C SER A 53 0.26 7.71 6.16
N GLU A 54 -0.03 6.86 7.13
CA GLU A 54 0.28 7.15 8.53
C GLU A 54 1.78 7.06 8.83
N LYS A 55 2.53 6.35 7.99
CA LYS A 55 3.96 6.14 8.20
C LYS A 55 4.74 6.40 6.92
N ASN A 56 4.30 7.37 6.16
CA ASN A 56 4.99 7.84 4.96
C ASN A 56 5.31 6.70 3.98
N GLY A 57 4.33 5.84 3.77
CA GLY A 57 4.43 4.74 2.81
C GLY A 57 4.77 3.40 3.41
N ALA A 58 5.15 3.35 4.67
CA ALA A 58 5.50 2.09 5.33
C ALA A 58 4.24 1.41 5.88
N LEU A 59 4.21 0.10 5.75
CA LEU A 59 3.11 -0.70 6.27
C LEU A 59 3.57 -1.42 7.54
N PRO A 60 2.67 -1.59 8.51
CA PRO A 60 2.98 -2.37 9.69
C PRO A 60 3.01 -3.86 9.35
N ASP A 61 3.26 -4.69 10.37
CA ASP A 61 3.25 -6.13 10.13
C ASP A 61 1.85 -6.62 9.79
N ASN A 62 1.77 -7.87 9.33
CA ASN A 62 0.52 -8.42 8.81
C ASN A 62 -0.58 -8.47 9.87
N ARG A 63 -0.22 -8.70 11.12
CA ARG A 63 -1.24 -8.73 12.18
C ARG A 63 -1.87 -7.36 12.37
N LYS A 64 -1.06 -6.31 12.35
CA LYS A 64 -1.59 -4.96 12.49
C LYS A 64 -2.41 -4.56 11.28
N ILE A 65 -1.97 -4.96 10.09
CA ILE A 65 -2.78 -4.72 8.89
C ILE A 65 -4.14 -5.38 9.04
N ALA A 66 -4.16 -6.64 9.44
CA ALA A 66 -5.42 -7.37 9.60
C ALA A 66 -6.33 -6.67 10.61
N PHE A 67 -5.77 -6.25 11.73
CA PHE A 67 -6.53 -5.55 12.75
C PHE A 67 -7.10 -4.24 12.21
N ARG A 68 -6.26 -3.45 11.55
CA ARG A 68 -6.67 -2.12 11.07
C ARG A 68 -7.70 -2.22 9.94
N LEU A 69 -7.57 -3.22 9.08
CA LEU A 69 -8.49 -3.41 7.96
C LEU A 69 -9.70 -4.25 8.32
N HIS A 70 -9.75 -4.77 9.54
CA HIS A 70 -10.84 -5.64 10.00
C HIS A 70 -10.98 -6.88 9.14
N LYS A 71 -9.84 -7.52 8.87
CA LYS A 71 -9.78 -8.73 8.05
C LYS A 71 -9.04 -9.82 8.80
N ASP A 72 -9.28 -11.07 8.40
CA ASP A 72 -8.54 -12.19 8.96
C ASP A 72 -7.08 -12.15 8.54
N ILE A 73 -6.21 -12.65 9.41
CA ILE A 73 -4.80 -12.69 9.10
C ILE A 73 -4.50 -13.54 7.86
N SER A 74 -5.23 -14.63 7.66
CA SER A 74 -5.05 -15.47 6.50
C SER A 74 -5.40 -14.73 5.21
N PHE A 75 -6.47 -13.93 5.23
CA PHE A 75 -6.81 -13.10 4.09
C PHE A 75 -5.69 -12.11 3.78
N VAL A 76 -5.18 -11.45 4.82
CA VAL A 76 -4.10 -10.46 4.63
C VAL A 76 -2.86 -11.13 4.06
N ASN A 77 -2.47 -12.28 4.62
CA ASN A 77 -1.29 -12.98 4.12
C ASN A 77 -1.42 -13.31 2.64
N ASN A 78 -2.61 -13.70 2.22
CA ASN A 78 -2.81 -14.07 0.81
C ASN A 78 -2.89 -12.86 -0.10
N ILE A 79 -3.63 -11.83 0.29
CA ILE A 79 -3.83 -10.69 -0.60
C ILE A 79 -2.56 -9.87 -0.76
N LEU A 80 -1.70 -9.84 0.25
CA LEU A 80 -0.43 -9.13 0.10
C LEU A 80 0.45 -9.79 -0.95
N LYS A 81 0.37 -11.11 -1.08
CA LYS A 81 1.08 -11.80 -2.15
C LYS A 81 0.50 -11.44 -3.51
N GLU A 82 -0.82 -11.36 -3.59
CA GLU A 82 -1.48 -11.01 -4.85
C GLU A 82 -1.18 -9.58 -5.27
N LEU A 83 -0.93 -8.71 -4.31
CA LEU A 83 -0.64 -7.30 -4.56
C LEU A 83 0.86 -7.00 -4.59
N SER A 84 1.69 -8.01 -4.73
CA SER A 84 3.14 -7.85 -4.62
C SER A 84 3.71 -6.82 -5.59
N LEU A 85 3.10 -6.67 -6.76
CA LEU A 85 3.56 -5.69 -7.74
C LEU A 85 3.49 -4.26 -7.20
N TRP A 86 2.57 -4.01 -6.27
CA TRP A 86 2.31 -2.69 -5.71
C TRP A 86 3.07 -2.44 -4.41
N LEU A 87 3.81 -3.43 -3.95
CA LEU A 87 4.47 -3.39 -2.66
C LEU A 87 5.96 -3.66 -2.83
N GLU A 88 6.76 -3.25 -1.84
CA GLU A 88 8.15 -3.65 -1.80
C GLU A 88 8.54 -3.97 -0.38
N GLU A 89 9.43 -4.94 -0.25
CA GLU A 89 9.92 -5.31 1.06
C GLU A 89 10.90 -4.26 1.56
N ASP A 90 11.02 -4.18 2.86
CA ASP A 90 12.05 -3.34 3.45
C ASP A 90 13.40 -3.87 3.01
N ASN A 91 14.24 -2.96 2.58
CA ASN A 91 15.53 -3.34 2.06
C ASN A 91 16.49 -3.54 3.20
N MET A 92 16.83 -4.71 3.37
CA MET A 92 17.76 -4.95 4.35
C MET A 92 19.01 -5.36 3.85
N ILE A 93 19.21 -5.46 3.21
CA ILE A 93 20.23 -5.84 2.88
C ILE A 93 21.05 -5.67 2.61
N ASP A 94 21.20 -5.68 2.40
CA ASP A 94 21.92 -5.57 2.17
C ASP A 94 22.81 -5.69 2.49
N VAL A 95 23.04 -5.97 2.57
CA VAL A 95 23.88 -6.16 2.85
C VAL A 95 24.44 -6.70 2.75
#